data_edf97d689db86c09567ac273064de08c
#
_entry.id   edf97d689db86c09567ac273064de08c
#
_cell.length_a   1.000
_cell.length_b   1.000
_cell.length_c   1.000
_cell.angle_alpha   90.00
_cell.angle_beta   90.00
_cell.angle_gamma   90.00
#
_symmetry.space_group_name_H-M   'P 1'
#
loop_
_entity.id
_entity.type
_entity.pdbx_description
1 polymer ?
#
loop_
_entity_poly.entity_id
_entity_poly.type
_entity_poly.pdbx_seq_one_letter_code
_entity_poly.pdbx_strand_id
1 'polypeptide(L)'
;MKITIIGTGNVGSALAKRLSEAGHEIILGVRDLNKFKGKELLNLGTGITAKSMNEALKESNVVIIAATPESVISIAESLGDVSSKIIIDAMNSVFSKPAPYKNTTEALLSLTNCTDIVKCFNTTGFENMLDSKYDSKGIDMFVAGDSIKAKETAIKLSKDIGYEECYNFGGNDKFELIEQFAMSWINLAIMQGYGRNIAFKLLKR
;
A
#
# COMPACT_ATOMS: atom_id res chain seq x y z
N MET A 1 8.14 12.26 5.95
CA MET A 1 6.83 12.74 5.41
C MET A 1 5.74 12.40 6.41
N LYS A 2 4.60 13.10 6.33
CA LYS A 2 3.39 12.74 7.09
C LYS A 2 2.47 11.92 6.19
N ILE A 3 2.14 10.70 6.62
CA ILE A 3 1.47 9.68 5.81
C ILE A 3 0.24 9.18 6.55
N THR A 4 -0.92 9.21 5.90
CA THR A 4 -2.11 8.52 6.41
C THR A 4 -2.16 7.10 5.87
N ILE A 5 -2.40 6.13 6.75
CA ILE A 5 -2.65 4.74 6.36
C ILE A 5 -4.10 4.40 6.69
N ILE A 6 -4.86 4.04 5.66
CA ILE A 6 -6.25 3.58 5.77
C ILE A 6 -6.26 2.05 5.62
N GLY A 7 -6.78 1.37 6.62
CA GLY A 7 -6.70 -0.08 6.73
C GLY A 7 -5.51 -0.53 7.60
N THR A 8 -5.84 -1.03 8.78
CA THR A 8 -4.88 -1.43 9.82
C THR A 8 -4.84 -2.96 10.00
N GLY A 9 -4.99 -3.69 8.89
CA GLY A 9 -4.73 -5.14 8.81
C GLY A 9 -3.22 -5.42 8.73
N ASN A 10 -2.86 -6.65 8.37
CA ASN A 10 -1.45 -7.09 8.32
C ASN A 10 -0.57 -6.18 7.44
N VAL A 11 -1.02 -5.86 6.22
CA VAL A 11 -0.26 -4.99 5.29
C VAL A 11 -0.15 -3.57 5.83
N GLY A 12 -1.27 -2.96 6.22
CA GLY A 12 -1.25 -1.58 6.73
C GLY A 12 -0.45 -1.44 8.02
N SER A 13 -0.52 -2.44 8.92
CA SER A 13 0.28 -2.45 10.15
C SER A 13 1.77 -2.61 9.86
N ALA A 14 2.15 -3.48 8.92
CA ALA A 14 3.54 -3.66 8.51
C ALA A 14 4.12 -2.37 7.91
N LEU A 15 3.38 -1.74 6.99
CA LEU A 15 3.78 -0.47 6.38
C LEU A 15 3.86 0.65 7.42
N ALA A 16 2.88 0.75 8.33
CA ALA A 16 2.89 1.75 9.40
C ALA A 16 4.14 1.64 10.26
N LYS A 17 4.46 0.42 10.71
CA LYS A 17 5.65 0.15 11.52
C LYS A 17 6.93 0.54 10.77
N ARG A 18 7.13 -0.01 9.58
CA ARG A 18 8.38 0.19 8.83
C ARG A 18 8.60 1.62 8.38
N LEU A 19 7.55 2.30 7.91
CA LEU A 19 7.64 3.71 7.54
C LEU A 19 7.91 4.60 8.75
N SER A 20 7.34 4.29 9.90
CA SER A 20 7.62 5.01 11.14
C SER A 20 9.08 4.81 11.60
N GLU A 21 9.60 3.58 11.56
CA GLU A 21 11.01 3.25 11.82
C GLU A 21 11.96 3.97 10.85
N ALA A 22 11.51 4.24 9.61
CA ALA A 22 12.24 5.03 8.61
C ALA A 22 12.13 6.56 8.81
N GLY A 23 11.49 7.02 9.90
CA GLY A 23 11.40 8.43 10.27
C GLY A 23 10.23 9.19 9.64
N HIS A 24 9.20 8.51 9.14
CA HIS A 24 7.96 9.16 8.71
C HIS A 24 6.97 9.30 9.87
N GLU A 25 6.17 10.36 9.85
CA GLU A 25 5.03 10.53 10.76
C GLU A 25 3.84 9.76 10.21
N ILE A 26 3.31 8.82 10.97
CA ILE A 26 2.22 7.95 10.54
C ILE A 26 0.93 8.27 11.28
N ILE A 27 -0.14 8.47 10.53
CA ILE A 27 -1.48 8.62 11.06
C ILE A 27 -2.34 7.46 10.56
N LEU A 28 -2.78 6.61 11.47
CA LEU A 28 -3.75 5.57 11.15
C LEU A 28 -5.12 6.23 11.00
N GLY A 29 -5.62 6.28 9.77
CA GLY A 29 -6.98 6.77 9.45
C GLY A 29 -7.99 5.67 9.72
N VAL A 30 -8.74 5.75 10.82
CA VAL A 30 -9.64 4.69 11.26
C VAL A 30 -11.09 5.14 11.29
N ARG A 31 -12.03 4.18 11.16
CA ARG A 31 -13.47 4.44 11.25
C ARG A 31 -13.94 4.61 12.68
N ASP A 32 -13.36 3.84 13.60
CA ASP A 32 -13.68 3.87 15.04
C ASP A 32 -12.37 3.84 15.83
N LEU A 33 -12.09 4.92 16.53
CA LEU A 33 -10.89 5.08 17.37
C LEU A 33 -10.86 4.12 18.58
N ASN A 34 -12.00 3.65 19.01
CA ASN A 34 -12.10 2.73 20.13
C ASN A 34 -11.88 1.26 19.69
N LYS A 35 -12.17 0.96 18.41
CA LYS A 35 -12.17 -0.41 17.89
C LYS A 35 -11.57 -0.49 16.49
N PHE A 36 -10.24 -0.69 16.41
CA PHE A 36 -9.53 -0.97 15.15
C PHE A 36 -8.40 -1.98 15.38
N LYS A 37 -8.02 -2.68 14.33
CA LYS A 37 -6.85 -3.58 14.33
C LYS A 37 -5.57 -2.74 14.36
N GLY A 38 -4.47 -3.28 14.90
CA GLY A 38 -3.20 -2.56 14.95
C GLY A 38 -3.13 -1.47 16.02
N LYS A 39 -4.01 -1.50 17.02
CA LYS A 39 -4.00 -0.54 18.14
C LYS A 39 -2.71 -0.61 18.95
N GLU A 40 -2.07 -1.75 18.96
CA GLU A 40 -0.75 -1.99 19.57
C GLU A 40 0.37 -1.15 18.95
N LEU A 41 0.23 -0.73 17.68
CA LEU A 41 1.22 0.14 17.01
C LEU A 41 1.38 1.49 17.72
N LEU A 42 0.33 1.98 18.40
CA LEU A 42 0.39 3.24 19.14
C LEU A 42 1.37 3.18 20.33
N ASN A 43 1.70 1.99 20.78
CA ASN A 43 2.59 1.76 21.93
C ASN A 43 4.07 1.57 21.52
N LEU A 44 4.38 1.60 20.22
CA LEU A 44 5.75 1.38 19.74
C LEU A 44 6.69 2.57 19.99
N GLY A 45 6.18 3.70 20.44
CA GLY A 45 7.01 4.90 20.71
C GLY A 45 7.59 5.55 19.44
N THR A 46 7.07 5.24 18.28
CA THR A 46 7.65 5.53 16.95
C THR A 46 6.85 6.57 16.15
N GLY A 47 6.21 7.56 16.77
CA GLY A 47 5.51 8.62 16.03
C GLY A 47 4.27 8.15 15.24
N ILE A 48 3.67 7.01 15.62
CA ILE A 48 2.40 6.54 15.08
C ILE A 48 1.26 7.07 15.93
N THR A 49 0.28 7.70 15.28
CA THR A 49 -0.96 8.17 15.91
C THR A 49 -2.18 7.59 15.20
N ALA A 50 -3.35 7.66 15.83
CA ALA A 50 -4.61 7.29 15.20
C ALA A 50 -5.58 8.46 15.27
N LYS A 51 -6.31 8.69 14.18
CA LYS A 51 -7.33 9.73 14.04
C LYS A 51 -8.51 9.20 13.23
N SER A 52 -9.64 9.89 13.30
CA SER A 52 -10.69 9.64 12.32
C SER A 52 -10.13 9.84 10.91
N MET A 53 -10.67 9.14 9.92
CA MET A 53 -10.17 9.22 8.54
C MET A 53 -10.14 10.67 8.03
N ASN A 54 -11.19 11.45 8.30
CA ASN A 54 -11.27 12.84 7.88
C ASN A 54 -10.21 13.75 8.52
N GLU A 55 -9.90 13.54 9.81
CA GLU A 55 -8.84 14.29 10.50
C GLU A 55 -7.45 13.88 9.98
N ALA A 56 -7.21 12.59 9.79
CA ALA A 56 -5.96 12.08 9.25
C ALA A 56 -5.65 12.65 7.86
N LEU A 57 -6.66 12.68 6.99
CA LEU A 57 -6.53 13.23 5.64
C LEU A 57 -6.20 14.73 5.62
N LYS A 58 -6.68 15.52 6.57
CA LYS A 58 -6.34 16.95 6.65
C LYS A 58 -4.88 17.20 6.96
N GLU A 59 -4.21 16.27 7.63
CA GLU A 59 -2.84 16.45 8.12
C GLU A 59 -1.76 15.86 7.22
N SER A 60 -2.12 15.03 6.25
CA SER A 60 -1.16 14.33 5.39
C SER A 60 -1.38 14.62 3.92
N ASN A 61 -0.30 14.59 3.13
CA ASN A 61 -0.36 14.71 1.67
C ASN A 61 -0.24 13.35 0.97
N VAL A 62 0.19 12.31 1.68
CA VAL A 62 0.31 10.96 1.16
C VAL A 62 -0.65 10.05 1.90
N VAL A 63 -1.41 9.26 1.16
CA VAL A 63 -2.40 8.32 1.68
C VAL A 63 -2.09 6.94 1.14
N ILE A 64 -1.88 5.96 2.02
CA ILE A 64 -1.73 4.56 1.64
C ILE A 64 -3.02 3.84 2.02
N ILE A 65 -3.66 3.16 1.06
CA ILE A 65 -4.88 2.39 1.30
C ILE A 65 -4.53 0.91 1.27
N ALA A 66 -4.60 0.26 2.44
CA ALA A 66 -4.28 -1.15 2.68
C ALA A 66 -5.46 -1.88 3.34
N ALA A 67 -6.63 -1.65 2.81
CA ALA A 67 -7.91 -2.23 3.26
C ALA A 67 -8.25 -3.51 2.47
N THR A 68 -9.44 -4.04 2.68
CA THR A 68 -9.96 -5.12 1.82
C THR A 68 -10.57 -4.56 0.54
N PRO A 69 -10.49 -5.26 -0.61
CA PRO A 69 -11.01 -4.77 -1.88
C PRO A 69 -12.49 -4.37 -1.82
N GLU A 70 -13.30 -5.12 -1.06
CA GLU A 70 -14.73 -4.88 -0.90
C GLU A 70 -15.05 -3.52 -0.27
N SER A 71 -14.11 -2.95 0.48
CA SER A 71 -14.30 -1.67 1.16
C SER A 71 -13.89 -0.45 0.32
N VAL A 72 -13.29 -0.64 -0.86
CA VAL A 72 -12.70 0.46 -1.63
C VAL A 72 -13.73 1.52 -2.03
N ILE A 73 -14.93 1.12 -2.43
CA ILE A 73 -16.01 2.05 -2.82
C ILE A 73 -16.37 2.95 -1.64
N SER A 74 -16.68 2.36 -0.49
CA SER A 74 -17.04 3.12 0.72
C SER A 74 -15.89 3.99 1.23
N ILE A 75 -14.64 3.54 1.06
CA ILE A 75 -13.47 4.36 1.37
C ILE A 75 -13.42 5.54 0.42
N ALA A 76 -13.48 5.33 -0.89
CA ALA A 76 -13.38 6.39 -1.90
C ALA A 76 -14.45 7.48 -1.67
N GLU A 77 -15.69 7.10 -1.41
CA GLU A 77 -16.80 8.01 -1.09
C GLU A 77 -16.56 8.82 0.19
N SER A 78 -15.78 8.27 1.14
CA SER A 78 -15.48 8.90 2.43
C SER A 78 -14.24 9.80 2.39
N LEU A 79 -13.43 9.77 1.32
CA LEU A 79 -12.17 10.54 1.26
C LEU A 79 -12.40 12.06 1.14
N GLY A 80 -13.53 12.49 0.58
CA GLY A 80 -13.80 13.90 0.32
C GLY A 80 -12.86 14.48 -0.74
N ASP A 81 -12.40 15.72 -0.55
CA ASP A 81 -11.47 16.35 -1.48
C ASP A 81 -10.04 15.85 -1.26
N VAL A 82 -9.56 15.06 -2.19
CA VAL A 82 -8.20 14.50 -2.24
C VAL A 82 -7.42 14.91 -3.49
N SER A 83 -7.86 15.96 -4.18
CA SER A 83 -7.26 16.45 -5.44
C SER A 83 -5.78 16.83 -5.32
N SER A 84 -5.34 17.27 -4.16
CA SER A 84 -3.95 17.66 -3.89
C SER A 84 -3.08 16.55 -3.29
N LYS A 85 -3.64 15.36 -3.08
CA LYS A 85 -2.96 14.25 -2.40
C LYS A 85 -2.33 13.26 -3.38
N ILE A 86 -1.46 12.44 -2.84
CA ILE A 86 -0.95 11.22 -3.49
C ILE A 86 -1.61 10.03 -2.82
N ILE A 87 -2.23 9.16 -3.60
CA ILE A 87 -2.84 7.91 -3.10
C ILE A 87 -2.01 6.72 -3.61
N ILE A 88 -1.59 5.88 -2.68
CA ILE A 88 -0.93 4.59 -2.98
C ILE A 88 -1.89 3.48 -2.61
N ASP A 89 -2.37 2.75 -3.60
CA ASP A 89 -3.22 1.58 -3.43
C ASP A 89 -2.37 0.34 -3.20
N ALA A 90 -2.42 -0.21 -1.98
CA ALA A 90 -1.73 -1.43 -1.59
C ALA A 90 -2.67 -2.65 -1.52
N MET A 91 -3.90 -2.51 -2.02
CA MET A 91 -4.88 -3.60 -2.05
C MET A 91 -4.65 -4.53 -3.24
N ASN A 92 -5.21 -5.73 -3.17
CA ASN A 92 -5.28 -6.68 -4.27
C ASN A 92 -6.72 -7.17 -4.45
N SER A 93 -7.27 -7.01 -5.64
CA SER A 93 -8.62 -7.46 -6.00
C SER A 93 -8.65 -8.77 -6.79
N VAL A 94 -7.62 -9.60 -6.65
CA VAL A 94 -7.44 -10.85 -7.41
C VAL A 94 -8.53 -11.91 -7.14
N PHE A 95 -9.13 -11.92 -5.95
CA PHE A 95 -10.20 -12.84 -5.57
C PHE A 95 -11.58 -12.16 -5.47
N SER A 96 -11.61 -10.84 -5.32
CA SER A 96 -12.86 -10.07 -5.12
C SER A 96 -12.71 -8.71 -5.79
N LYS A 97 -13.37 -8.55 -6.93
CA LYS A 97 -13.35 -7.28 -7.68
C LYS A 97 -14.42 -6.34 -7.14
N PRO A 98 -14.12 -5.04 -7.01
CA PRO A 98 -15.08 -4.02 -6.57
C PRO A 98 -16.01 -3.61 -7.72
N ALA A 99 -16.97 -4.45 -8.08
CA ALA A 99 -17.88 -4.16 -9.20
C ALA A 99 -18.53 -2.76 -9.08
N PRO A 100 -18.64 -1.98 -10.17
CA PRO A 100 -18.40 -2.37 -11.57
C PRO A 100 -16.94 -2.26 -12.04
N TYR A 101 -16.01 -1.89 -11.18
CA TYR A 101 -14.60 -1.64 -11.51
C TYR A 101 -13.81 -2.95 -11.62
N LYS A 102 -12.78 -2.95 -12.46
CA LYS A 102 -11.92 -4.13 -12.68
C LYS A 102 -10.97 -4.40 -11.52
N ASN A 103 -10.55 -3.35 -10.83
CA ASN A 103 -9.64 -3.39 -9.68
C ASN A 103 -9.85 -2.19 -8.75
N THR A 104 -9.22 -2.21 -7.59
CA THR A 104 -9.34 -1.17 -6.57
C THR A 104 -8.79 0.19 -7.02
N THR A 105 -7.71 0.21 -7.81
CA THR A 105 -7.10 1.47 -8.27
C THR A 105 -8.00 2.16 -9.30
N GLU A 106 -8.64 1.40 -10.19
CA GLU A 106 -9.64 1.93 -11.12
C GLU A 106 -10.82 2.54 -10.37
N ALA A 107 -11.30 1.87 -9.31
CA ALA A 107 -12.36 2.40 -8.46
C ALA A 107 -11.96 3.74 -7.80
N LEU A 108 -10.76 3.83 -7.26
CA LEU A 108 -10.24 5.06 -6.65
C LEU A 108 -10.12 6.20 -7.67
N LEU A 109 -9.59 5.94 -8.87
CA LEU A 109 -9.51 6.92 -9.95
C LEU A 109 -10.88 7.41 -10.43
N SER A 110 -11.88 6.54 -10.42
CA SER A 110 -13.23 6.85 -10.92
C SER A 110 -14.09 7.57 -9.88
N LEU A 111 -13.90 7.28 -8.60
CA LEU A 111 -14.77 7.76 -7.51
C LEU A 111 -14.19 8.95 -6.75
N THR A 112 -12.92 9.32 -6.97
CA THR A 112 -12.28 10.44 -6.29
C THR A 112 -11.83 11.50 -7.30
N ASN A 113 -11.54 12.69 -6.81
CA ASN A 113 -10.94 13.76 -7.62
C ASN A 113 -9.39 13.75 -7.58
N CYS A 114 -8.77 12.69 -7.07
CA CYS A 114 -7.32 12.52 -7.06
C CYS A 114 -6.85 11.97 -8.40
N THR A 115 -5.85 12.63 -9.00
CA THR A 115 -5.18 12.16 -10.23
C THR A 115 -3.82 11.51 -9.94
N ASP A 116 -3.24 11.77 -8.77
CA ASP A 116 -1.96 11.22 -8.34
C ASP A 116 -2.16 9.87 -7.61
N ILE A 117 -2.64 8.85 -8.33
CA ILE A 117 -2.90 7.51 -7.79
C ILE A 117 -1.97 6.49 -8.44
N VAL A 118 -1.37 5.61 -7.63
CA VAL A 118 -0.56 4.47 -8.09
C VAL A 118 -0.88 3.22 -7.30
N LYS A 119 -0.66 2.06 -7.90
CA LYS A 119 -0.66 0.76 -7.23
C LYS A 119 0.77 0.37 -6.86
N CYS A 120 1.00 0.10 -5.56
CA CYS A 120 2.30 -0.31 -5.04
C CYS A 120 2.12 -1.11 -3.74
N PHE A 121 3.15 -1.81 -3.27
CA PHE A 121 3.14 -2.65 -2.06
C PHE A 121 2.17 -3.84 -2.10
N ASN A 122 1.74 -4.24 -3.29
CA ASN A 122 0.77 -5.31 -3.49
C ASN A 122 1.37 -6.65 -3.95
N THR A 123 2.67 -6.69 -4.33
CA THR A 123 3.29 -7.82 -5.04
C THR A 123 3.98 -8.84 -4.13
N THR A 124 3.84 -8.71 -2.81
CA THR A 124 4.46 -9.62 -1.84
C THR A 124 3.64 -9.70 -0.54
N GLY A 125 3.97 -10.62 0.35
CA GLY A 125 3.35 -10.72 1.67
C GLY A 125 3.81 -9.63 2.64
N PHE A 126 3.02 -9.39 3.69
CA PHE A 126 3.36 -8.40 4.72
C PHE A 126 4.63 -8.77 5.50
N GLU A 127 4.98 -10.04 5.56
CA GLU A 127 6.22 -10.52 6.17
C GLU A 127 7.45 -9.89 5.49
N ASN A 128 7.41 -9.81 4.17
CA ASN A 128 8.46 -9.18 3.36
C ASN A 128 8.44 -7.65 3.44
N MET A 129 7.35 -7.05 3.90
CA MET A 129 7.31 -5.62 4.23
C MET A 129 7.96 -5.35 5.58
N LEU A 130 7.82 -6.28 6.55
CA LEU A 130 8.45 -6.18 7.85
C LEU A 130 9.97 -6.42 7.76
N ASP A 131 10.38 -7.37 6.92
CA ASP A 131 11.79 -7.64 6.63
C ASP A 131 11.95 -7.88 5.13
N SER A 132 12.53 -6.90 4.44
CA SER A 132 12.76 -6.91 3.00
C SER A 132 14.12 -7.50 2.60
N LYS A 133 14.83 -8.14 3.54
CA LYS A 133 16.16 -8.69 3.29
C LYS A 133 16.15 -10.22 3.35
N TYR A 134 16.86 -10.82 2.42
CA TYR A 134 17.19 -12.23 2.36
C TYR A 134 18.69 -12.35 2.38
N ASP A 135 19.26 -12.68 3.54
CA ASP A 135 20.68 -12.59 3.83
C ASP A 135 21.23 -11.17 3.54
N SER A 136 22.13 -11.03 2.59
CA SER A 136 22.72 -9.74 2.19
C SER A 136 21.97 -9.03 1.06
N LYS A 137 20.90 -9.62 0.52
CA LYS A 137 20.19 -9.10 -0.66
C LYS A 137 18.82 -8.54 -0.29
N GLY A 138 18.57 -7.31 -0.67
CA GLY A 138 17.21 -6.74 -0.62
C GLY A 138 16.35 -7.31 -1.74
N ILE A 139 15.05 -7.43 -1.48
CA ILE A 139 14.05 -7.77 -2.50
C ILE A 139 13.57 -6.52 -3.22
N ASP A 140 12.86 -6.71 -4.32
CA ASP A 140 12.36 -5.62 -5.14
C ASP A 140 10.86 -5.40 -4.95
N MET A 141 10.44 -4.14 -5.15
CA MET A 141 9.05 -3.73 -5.21
C MET A 141 8.72 -3.25 -6.63
N PHE A 142 7.44 -3.13 -6.93
CA PHE A 142 6.94 -2.71 -8.24
C PHE A 142 5.83 -1.68 -8.06
N VAL A 143 5.79 -0.67 -8.95
CA VAL A 143 4.79 0.39 -8.93
C VAL A 143 4.21 0.60 -10.32
N ALA A 144 2.89 0.69 -10.43
CA ALA A 144 2.16 1.00 -11.66
C ALA A 144 1.29 2.25 -11.48
N GLY A 145 1.14 3.03 -12.55
CA GLY A 145 0.31 4.21 -12.62
C GLY A 145 0.87 5.25 -13.58
N ASP A 146 0.06 6.22 -13.99
CA ASP A 146 0.48 7.29 -14.92
C ASP A 146 1.14 8.46 -14.19
N SER A 147 0.76 8.75 -12.94
CA SER A 147 1.33 9.86 -12.19
C SER A 147 2.81 9.65 -11.88
N ILE A 148 3.67 10.47 -12.47
CA ILE A 148 5.11 10.47 -12.21
C ILE A 148 5.37 10.79 -10.72
N LYS A 149 4.73 11.83 -10.20
CA LYS A 149 4.86 12.28 -8.81
C LYS A 149 4.49 11.20 -7.81
N ALA A 150 3.39 10.47 -8.06
CA ALA A 150 2.97 9.38 -7.17
C ALA A 150 3.92 8.16 -7.28
N LYS A 151 4.42 7.84 -8.48
CA LYS A 151 5.44 6.81 -8.64
C LYS A 151 6.74 7.13 -7.91
N GLU A 152 7.26 8.34 -8.06
CA GLU A 152 8.48 8.78 -7.35
C GLU A 152 8.30 8.69 -5.84
N THR A 153 7.13 9.09 -5.34
CA THR A 153 6.80 8.96 -3.91
C THR A 153 6.77 7.50 -3.46
N ALA A 154 6.12 6.61 -4.21
CA ALA A 154 6.04 5.19 -3.88
C ALA A 154 7.43 4.51 -3.95
N ILE A 155 8.24 4.86 -4.95
CA ILE A 155 9.63 4.39 -5.09
C ILE A 155 10.46 4.81 -3.87
N LYS A 156 10.37 6.08 -3.48
CA LYS A 156 11.07 6.57 -2.30
C LYS A 156 10.65 5.82 -1.04
N LEU A 157 9.36 5.69 -0.78
CA LEU A 157 8.84 5.00 0.41
C LEU A 157 9.25 3.52 0.42
N SER A 158 9.28 2.86 -0.73
CA SER A 158 9.76 1.48 -0.85
C SER A 158 11.23 1.36 -0.42
N LYS A 159 12.09 2.25 -0.90
CA LYS A 159 13.51 2.27 -0.52
C LYS A 159 13.71 2.61 0.96
N ASP A 160 12.93 3.55 1.47
CA ASP A 160 13.00 3.95 2.88
C ASP A 160 12.71 2.78 3.84
N ILE A 161 11.86 1.82 3.46
CA ILE A 161 11.56 0.62 4.27
C ILE A 161 12.42 -0.60 3.91
N GLY A 162 13.44 -0.42 3.05
CA GLY A 162 14.50 -1.39 2.85
C GLY A 162 14.41 -2.26 1.60
N TYR A 163 13.45 -2.01 0.69
CA TYR A 163 13.50 -2.64 -0.63
C TYR A 163 14.73 -2.16 -1.40
N GLU A 164 15.40 -3.06 -2.11
CA GLU A 164 16.62 -2.71 -2.85
C GLU A 164 16.30 -1.83 -4.04
N GLU A 165 15.29 -2.23 -4.84
CA GLU A 165 14.74 -1.42 -5.91
C GLU A 165 13.21 -1.41 -5.89
N CYS A 166 12.63 -0.36 -6.48
CA CYS A 166 11.22 -0.30 -6.81
C CYS A 166 11.09 0.04 -8.30
N TYR A 167 10.69 -0.95 -9.08
CA TYR A 167 10.64 -0.84 -10.53
C TYR A 167 9.31 -0.26 -11.01
N ASN A 168 9.40 0.64 -11.99
CA ASN A 168 8.24 1.12 -12.74
C ASN A 168 7.67 -0.03 -13.58
N PHE A 169 6.46 -0.47 -13.24
CA PHE A 169 5.76 -1.58 -13.91
C PHE A 169 4.89 -1.11 -15.08
N GLY A 170 4.77 0.21 -15.29
CA GLY A 170 4.02 0.82 -16.37
C GLY A 170 2.95 1.81 -15.91
N GLY A 171 2.03 2.14 -16.79
CA GLY A 171 0.95 3.09 -16.57
C GLY A 171 -0.30 2.48 -15.92
N ASN A 172 -1.41 3.22 -15.98
CA ASN A 172 -2.71 2.79 -15.48
C ASN A 172 -3.24 1.53 -16.18
N ASP A 173 -2.84 1.29 -17.42
CA ASP A 173 -3.14 0.09 -18.20
C ASP A 173 -2.53 -1.20 -17.62
N LYS A 174 -1.64 -1.09 -16.64
CA LYS A 174 -0.94 -2.22 -15.99
C LYS A 174 -1.52 -2.62 -14.63
N PHE A 175 -2.59 -2.00 -14.15
CA PHE A 175 -3.15 -2.35 -12.82
C PHE A 175 -3.60 -3.81 -12.73
N GLU A 176 -4.25 -4.34 -13.75
CA GLU A 176 -4.62 -5.77 -13.74
C GLU A 176 -3.38 -6.67 -13.83
N LEU A 177 -2.37 -6.29 -14.62
CA LEU A 177 -1.14 -7.07 -14.79
C LEU A 177 -0.33 -7.15 -13.49
N ILE A 178 -0.18 -6.03 -12.76
CA ILE A 178 0.54 -6.04 -11.47
C ILE A 178 -0.24 -6.83 -10.39
N GLU A 179 -1.57 -6.89 -10.45
CA GLU A 179 -2.37 -7.78 -9.60
C GLU A 179 -2.19 -9.25 -9.98
N GLN A 180 -2.07 -9.59 -11.28
CA GLN A 180 -1.73 -10.96 -11.70
C GLN A 180 -0.29 -11.33 -11.28
N PHE A 181 0.63 -10.38 -11.25
CA PHE A 181 1.96 -10.59 -10.70
C PHE A 181 1.91 -10.87 -9.19
N ALA A 182 1.07 -10.15 -8.45
CA ALA A 182 0.78 -10.46 -7.04
C ALA A 182 0.15 -11.85 -6.88
N MET A 183 -0.76 -12.25 -7.78
CA MET A 183 -1.35 -13.60 -7.78
C MET A 183 -0.30 -14.68 -8.02
N SER A 184 0.72 -14.42 -8.82
CA SER A 184 1.86 -15.35 -9.02
C SER A 184 2.60 -15.60 -7.69
N TRP A 185 2.83 -14.55 -6.91
CA TRP A 185 3.40 -14.69 -5.56
C TRP A 185 2.47 -15.51 -4.64
N ILE A 186 1.16 -15.21 -4.63
CA ILE A 186 0.16 -15.94 -3.83
C ILE A 186 0.14 -17.43 -4.21
N ASN A 187 0.17 -17.72 -5.51
CA ASN A 187 0.22 -19.09 -6.00
C ASN A 187 1.45 -19.83 -5.45
N LEU A 188 2.63 -19.27 -5.58
CA LEU A 188 3.86 -19.92 -5.11
C LEU A 188 3.88 -20.04 -3.58
N ALA A 189 3.64 -18.94 -2.88
CA ALA A 189 3.76 -18.88 -1.43
C ALA A 189 2.73 -19.77 -0.70
N ILE A 190 1.47 -19.75 -1.17
CA ILE A 190 0.33 -20.33 -0.47
C ILE A 190 -0.16 -21.60 -1.16
N MET A 191 -0.49 -21.54 -2.46
CA MET A 191 -1.11 -22.67 -3.15
C MET A 191 -0.12 -23.80 -3.41
N GLN A 192 1.14 -23.49 -3.75
CA GLN A 192 2.21 -24.45 -3.93
C GLN A 192 3.01 -24.76 -2.65
N GLY A 193 2.74 -24.03 -1.55
CA GLY A 193 3.29 -24.36 -0.23
C GLY A 193 4.75 -23.96 -0.03
N TYR A 194 5.34 -23.05 -0.84
CA TYR A 194 6.71 -22.57 -0.60
C TYR A 194 6.84 -21.70 0.64
N GLY A 195 5.71 -21.34 1.28
CA GLY A 195 5.68 -20.48 2.46
C GLY A 195 5.76 -18.99 2.08
N ARG A 196 5.50 -18.15 3.07
CA ARG A 196 5.33 -16.71 2.85
C ARG A 196 6.65 -15.91 2.82
N ASN A 197 7.77 -16.57 3.18
CA ASN A 197 9.11 -16.00 3.12
C ASN A 197 9.76 -16.27 1.75
N ILE A 198 9.09 -15.84 0.69
CA ILE A 198 9.59 -15.81 -0.69
C ILE A 198 9.30 -14.45 -1.30
N ALA A 199 10.15 -14.00 -2.23
CA ALA A 199 9.96 -12.73 -2.90
C ALA A 199 10.51 -12.75 -4.32
N PHE A 200 10.11 -11.77 -5.12
CA PHE A 200 10.65 -11.57 -6.46
C PHE A 200 11.82 -10.61 -6.45
N LYS A 201 12.80 -10.90 -7.30
CA LYS A 201 13.93 -10.03 -7.57
C LYS A 201 14.22 -9.99 -9.05
N LEU A 202 14.36 -8.76 -9.60
CA LEU A 202 14.72 -8.55 -11.00
C LEU A 202 16.23 -8.50 -11.15
N LEU A 203 16.79 -9.48 -11.80
CA LEU A 203 18.22 -9.50 -12.14
C LEU A 203 18.43 -8.86 -13.52
N LYS A 204 19.43 -7.99 -13.63
CA LYS A 204 19.87 -7.37 -14.88
C LYS A 204 21.33 -7.77 -15.16
N ARG A 205 21.66 -7.93 -16.43
CA ARG A 205 23.03 -8.09 -16.93
C ARG A 205 23.57 -6.76 -17.44
#